data_92c717c6167f464cc956f6b7df24c701
#
_entry.id   92c717c6167f464cc956f6b7df24c701
#
_cell.length_a   1.000
_cell.length_b   1.000
_cell.length_c   1.000
_cell.angle_alpha   90.00
_cell.angle_beta   90.00
_cell.angle_gamma   90.00
#
_symmetry.space_group_name_H-M   'P 1'
#
loop_
_entity.id
_entity.type
_entity.pdbx_description
1 polymer ?
#
loop_
_entity_poly.entity_id
_entity_poly.type
_entity_poly.pdbx_seq_one_letter_code
_entity_poly.pdbx_strand_id
1 'polypeptide(L)'
;MKKIGIVVGKFFPLHIGHVNLIQRASGIVEKLYVVVSYSTDGDDLITSNSRFVKEITPKDRLRFVKQTFKNQPNIVSFLFNEDDCPPYPDGWEKWSKLLKDEIEKRENRENKESKKNKKNLDWENDVIFISNHKDDKKYYLKYFGSQTKSIDENYNEYNVNSHEIRENPSKYWNYLPREVREHLIPIITICGGESSGKSVMIDKLANVFNTSSAWEYGREYVFEKLGGDEDALQYSDYEKIVFGHQSNVLYAARNANKFALIDTDYITTLAFCLTYEERDNPIVREFVQNYRFDLTILLENNVKWVNDGLRSIGDDDRREKFQKLLKKLYKEYNISYVTVKSNNYENRYLACKHIIKAYLNGEENLQEIADSYE
;
A
#
# COMPACT_ATOMS: atom_id res chain seq x y z
N MET A 1 -21.30 22.47 24.32
CA MET A 1 -20.70 21.57 23.31
C MET A 1 -21.53 20.29 23.30
N LYS A 2 -21.86 19.69 22.15
CA LYS A 2 -22.53 18.38 22.12
C LYS A 2 -21.55 17.33 22.67
N LYS A 3 -22.09 16.34 23.39
CA LYS A 3 -21.23 15.32 24.01
C LYS A 3 -20.61 14.37 23.00
N ILE A 4 -21.43 13.96 22.01
CA ILE A 4 -21.05 12.96 21.03
C ILE A 4 -21.24 13.49 19.62
N GLY A 5 -20.19 13.42 18.83
CA GLY A 5 -20.24 13.58 17.37
C GLY A 5 -20.17 12.25 16.66
N ILE A 6 -20.81 12.14 15.50
CA ILE A 6 -20.75 10.95 14.66
C ILE A 6 -20.43 11.36 13.23
N VAL A 7 -19.36 10.78 12.68
CA VAL A 7 -19.01 10.83 11.26
C VAL A 7 -19.10 9.42 10.72
N VAL A 8 -19.89 9.22 9.65
CA VAL A 8 -20.03 7.93 8.98
C VAL A 8 -19.44 8.02 7.58
N GLY A 9 -18.75 6.99 7.16
CA GLY A 9 -18.23 6.90 5.80
C GLY A 9 -17.60 5.55 5.49
N LYS A 10 -17.54 5.22 4.20
CA LYS A 10 -16.80 4.04 3.72
C LYS A 10 -15.29 4.26 3.80
N PHE A 11 -14.83 5.50 3.65
CA PHE A 11 -13.39 5.86 3.61
C PHE A 11 -12.58 4.97 2.65
N PHE A 12 -13.07 4.83 1.44
CA PHE A 12 -12.53 3.91 0.43
C PHE A 12 -11.95 4.65 -0.80
N PRO A 13 -10.72 5.19 -0.70
CA PRO A 13 -9.85 5.25 0.47
C PRO A 13 -10.15 6.46 1.38
N LEU A 14 -9.55 6.44 2.57
CA LEU A 14 -9.43 7.66 3.39
C LEU A 14 -8.57 8.67 2.62
N HIS A 15 -9.01 9.94 2.55
CA HIS A 15 -8.27 11.03 1.89
C HIS A 15 -8.32 12.32 2.74
N ILE A 16 -7.52 13.33 2.37
CA ILE A 16 -7.37 14.53 3.18
C ILE A 16 -8.66 15.30 3.41
N GLY A 17 -9.64 15.23 2.49
CA GLY A 17 -10.98 15.79 2.69
C GLY A 17 -11.71 15.12 3.87
N HIS A 18 -11.62 13.79 3.99
CA HIS A 18 -12.13 13.05 5.14
C HIS A 18 -11.34 13.39 6.42
N VAL A 19 -10.02 13.49 6.32
CA VAL A 19 -9.17 13.84 7.46
C VAL A 19 -9.53 15.22 7.99
N ASN A 20 -9.70 16.20 7.13
CA ASN A 20 -10.11 17.55 7.50
C ASN A 20 -11.50 17.56 8.18
N LEU A 21 -12.46 16.84 7.61
CA LEU A 21 -13.80 16.70 8.19
C LEU A 21 -13.74 16.14 9.62
N ILE A 22 -13.02 15.02 9.82
CA ILE A 22 -12.88 14.35 11.13
C ILE A 22 -12.14 15.25 12.11
N GLN A 23 -11.06 15.91 11.67
CA GLN A 23 -10.26 16.81 12.49
C GLN A 23 -11.09 17.99 13.02
N ARG A 24 -11.86 18.64 12.15
CA ARG A 24 -12.73 19.76 12.53
C ARG A 24 -13.90 19.30 13.36
N ALA A 25 -14.46 18.11 13.08
CA ALA A 25 -15.52 17.51 13.88
C ALA A 25 -15.08 17.23 15.30
N SER A 26 -13.86 16.73 15.51
CA SER A 26 -13.33 16.41 16.84
C SER A 26 -13.18 17.66 17.75
N GLY A 27 -13.01 18.85 17.16
CA GLY A 27 -12.89 20.11 17.88
C GLY A 27 -14.21 20.70 18.38
N ILE A 28 -15.36 20.17 17.94
CA ILE A 28 -16.69 20.72 18.30
C ILE A 28 -17.53 19.79 19.19
N VAL A 29 -16.99 18.63 19.55
CA VAL A 29 -17.64 17.64 20.41
C VAL A 29 -16.67 17.15 21.48
N GLU A 30 -17.20 16.59 22.57
CA GLU A 30 -16.36 15.99 23.61
C GLU A 30 -15.77 14.66 23.15
N LYS A 31 -16.57 13.85 22.43
CA LYS A 31 -16.18 12.56 21.87
C LYS A 31 -16.69 12.42 20.45
N LEU A 32 -15.84 11.95 19.55
CA LEU A 32 -16.19 11.73 18.15
C LEU A 32 -16.14 10.24 17.81
N TYR A 33 -17.25 9.69 17.36
CA TYR A 33 -17.27 8.39 16.72
C TYR A 33 -17.04 8.52 15.21
N VAL A 34 -16.02 7.81 14.70
CA VAL A 34 -15.79 7.66 13.27
C VAL A 34 -16.18 6.24 12.88
N VAL A 35 -17.32 6.14 12.22
CA VAL A 35 -17.94 4.87 11.82
C VAL A 35 -17.46 4.51 10.43
N VAL A 36 -16.64 3.47 10.34
CA VAL A 36 -16.16 2.93 9.06
C VAL A 36 -17.18 1.89 8.57
N SER A 37 -18.09 2.30 7.72
CA SER A 37 -19.14 1.43 7.19
C SER A 37 -18.62 0.56 6.04
N TYR A 38 -19.18 -0.66 5.94
CA TYR A 38 -18.89 -1.57 4.83
C TYR A 38 -20.05 -2.53 4.59
N SER A 39 -20.15 -2.98 3.35
CA SER A 39 -21.03 -4.08 2.94
C SER A 39 -20.29 -4.96 1.94
N THR A 40 -20.46 -6.26 2.01
CA THR A 40 -19.73 -7.23 1.16
C THR A 40 -19.95 -6.90 -0.32
N ASP A 41 -21.18 -6.94 -0.81
CA ASP A 41 -21.49 -6.68 -2.22
C ASP A 41 -21.07 -5.27 -2.67
N GLY A 42 -21.29 -4.27 -1.81
CA GLY A 42 -20.97 -2.88 -2.13
C GLY A 42 -19.47 -2.62 -2.19
N ASP A 43 -18.69 -3.28 -1.37
CA ASP A 43 -17.23 -3.15 -1.36
C ASP A 43 -16.60 -3.93 -2.51
N ASP A 44 -17.14 -5.11 -2.86
CA ASP A 44 -16.70 -5.88 -4.04
C ASP A 44 -16.91 -5.08 -5.34
N LEU A 45 -18.05 -4.41 -5.47
CA LEU A 45 -18.32 -3.53 -6.61
C LEU A 45 -17.35 -2.35 -6.66
N ILE A 46 -17.01 -1.75 -5.53
CA ILE A 46 -16.03 -0.66 -5.47
C ILE A 46 -14.64 -1.16 -5.81
N THR A 47 -14.24 -2.33 -5.31
CA THR A 47 -12.93 -2.96 -5.57
C THR A 47 -12.75 -3.27 -7.04
N SER A 48 -13.75 -3.89 -7.68
CA SER A 48 -13.71 -4.26 -9.11
C SER A 48 -13.58 -3.05 -10.05
N ASN A 49 -14.04 -1.87 -9.61
CA ASN A 49 -13.95 -0.61 -10.34
C ASN A 49 -12.77 0.28 -9.92
N SER A 50 -11.86 -0.25 -9.10
CA SER A 50 -10.70 0.50 -8.59
C SER A 50 -9.42 0.12 -9.35
N ARG A 51 -8.55 1.12 -9.59
CA ARG A 51 -7.22 0.92 -10.18
C ARG A 51 -6.11 0.86 -9.13
N PHE A 52 -6.45 0.47 -7.91
CA PHE A 52 -5.43 0.23 -6.90
C PHE A 52 -4.67 -1.07 -7.19
N VAL A 53 -3.37 -1.02 -7.03
CA VAL A 53 -2.50 -2.19 -7.16
C VAL A 53 -2.75 -3.18 -6.02
N LYS A 54 -3.14 -2.67 -4.84
CA LYS A 54 -3.41 -3.47 -3.64
C LYS A 54 -4.86 -3.29 -3.21
N GLU A 55 -5.45 -4.39 -2.77
CA GLU A 55 -6.79 -4.40 -2.18
C GLU A 55 -6.85 -3.56 -0.89
N ILE A 56 -8.00 -2.93 -0.64
CA ILE A 56 -8.30 -2.21 0.59
C ILE A 56 -9.48 -2.88 1.28
N THR A 57 -9.19 -3.70 2.28
CA THR A 57 -10.22 -4.37 3.08
C THR A 57 -10.90 -3.40 4.06
N PRO A 58 -12.08 -3.75 4.63
CA PRO A 58 -12.68 -2.98 5.72
C PRO A 58 -11.74 -2.79 6.92
N LYS A 59 -10.94 -3.81 7.25
CA LYS A 59 -9.94 -3.72 8.33
C LYS A 59 -8.83 -2.72 8.02
N ASP A 60 -8.39 -2.63 6.77
CA ASP A 60 -7.38 -1.63 6.36
C ASP A 60 -7.94 -0.22 6.49
N ARG A 61 -9.18 0.03 6.07
CA ARG A 61 -9.85 1.33 6.21
C ARG A 61 -9.96 1.76 7.68
N LEU A 62 -10.34 0.85 8.57
CA LEU A 62 -10.33 1.12 10.01
C LEU A 62 -8.91 1.41 10.52
N ARG A 63 -7.92 0.65 10.06
CA ARG A 63 -6.51 0.84 10.43
C ARG A 63 -6.00 2.21 9.98
N PHE A 64 -6.33 2.64 8.77
CA PHE A 64 -5.98 3.98 8.28
C PHE A 64 -6.54 5.08 9.18
N VAL A 65 -7.82 5.01 9.53
CA VAL A 65 -8.44 5.97 10.45
C VAL A 65 -7.75 5.95 11.81
N LYS A 66 -7.55 4.77 12.40
CA LYS A 66 -6.89 4.66 13.71
C LYS A 66 -5.46 5.18 13.73
N GLN A 67 -4.68 4.89 12.69
CA GLN A 67 -3.30 5.37 12.60
C GLN A 67 -3.22 6.87 12.37
N THR A 68 -4.08 7.42 11.50
CA THR A 68 -4.13 8.86 11.23
C THR A 68 -4.45 9.67 12.48
N PHE A 69 -5.36 9.18 13.33
CA PHE A 69 -5.82 9.90 14.54
C PHE A 69 -5.32 9.31 15.86
N LYS A 70 -4.25 8.52 15.84
CA LYS A 70 -3.73 7.78 17.02
C LYS A 70 -3.43 8.65 18.26
N ASN A 71 -3.13 9.92 18.06
CA ASN A 71 -2.79 10.86 19.12
C ASN A 71 -3.99 11.71 19.59
N GLN A 72 -5.21 11.38 19.16
CA GLN A 72 -6.44 12.10 19.49
C GLN A 72 -7.39 11.17 20.25
N PRO A 73 -7.30 11.15 21.59
CA PRO A 73 -8.02 10.17 22.42
C PRO A 73 -9.54 10.35 22.40
N ASN A 74 -10.03 11.52 21.99
CA ASN A 74 -11.45 11.78 21.84
C ASN A 74 -12.05 11.24 20.53
N ILE A 75 -11.24 10.67 19.61
CA ILE A 75 -11.71 10.03 18.38
C ILE A 75 -11.72 8.52 18.58
N VAL A 76 -12.91 7.95 18.50
CA VAL A 76 -13.14 6.49 18.61
C VAL A 76 -13.64 5.96 17.28
N SER A 77 -12.89 5.06 16.65
CA SER A 77 -13.28 4.48 15.34
C SER A 77 -13.60 2.99 15.44
N PHE A 78 -14.58 2.54 14.67
CA PHE A 78 -14.97 1.15 14.59
C PHE A 78 -15.58 0.77 13.23
N LEU A 79 -15.56 -0.54 12.92
CA LEU A 79 -16.23 -1.09 11.75
C LEU A 79 -17.72 -1.24 12.01
N PHE A 80 -18.52 -0.91 11.00
CA PHE A 80 -19.97 -1.10 11.03
C PHE A 80 -20.39 -1.85 9.77
N ASN A 81 -20.89 -3.07 9.95
CA ASN A 81 -21.37 -3.93 8.88
C ASN A 81 -22.78 -3.54 8.47
N GLU A 82 -23.02 -3.31 7.18
CA GLU A 82 -24.30 -2.93 6.58
C GLU A 82 -24.96 -4.09 5.82
N ASP A 83 -24.37 -5.32 5.79
CA ASP A 83 -24.89 -6.45 5.00
C ASP A 83 -26.35 -6.84 5.36
N ASP A 84 -26.71 -6.65 6.62
CA ASP A 84 -28.10 -6.93 7.06
C ASP A 84 -29.09 -5.82 6.70
N CYS A 85 -28.63 -4.68 6.17
CA CYS A 85 -29.49 -3.55 5.83
C CYS A 85 -29.97 -3.63 4.38
N PRO A 86 -31.24 -3.35 4.10
CA PRO A 86 -31.68 -3.13 2.73
C PRO A 86 -30.87 -2.04 2.04
N PRO A 87 -30.77 -2.06 0.69
CA PRO A 87 -30.08 -1.02 -0.05
C PRO A 87 -30.66 0.38 0.20
N TYR A 88 -29.82 1.40 0.04
CA TYR A 88 -30.26 2.80 0.09
C TYR A 88 -31.35 3.08 -0.97
N PRO A 89 -32.42 3.82 -0.67
CA PRO A 89 -32.70 4.53 0.59
C PRO A 89 -33.49 3.72 1.63
N ASP A 90 -33.92 2.50 1.33
CA ASP A 90 -34.89 1.74 2.14
C ASP A 90 -34.29 1.18 3.44
N GLY A 91 -32.96 1.06 3.50
CA GLY A 91 -32.22 0.52 4.63
C GLY A 91 -32.16 1.41 5.88
N TRP A 92 -32.54 2.69 5.80
CA TRP A 92 -32.30 3.67 6.88
C TRP A 92 -32.91 3.31 8.23
N GLU A 93 -34.09 2.72 8.27
CA GLU A 93 -34.75 2.35 9.52
C GLU A 93 -33.94 1.28 10.26
N LYS A 94 -33.59 0.20 9.58
CA LYS A 94 -32.80 -0.90 10.17
C LYS A 94 -31.39 -0.44 10.50
N TRP A 95 -30.77 0.28 9.59
CA TRP A 95 -29.42 0.85 9.73
C TRP A 95 -29.33 1.75 10.97
N SER A 96 -30.27 2.65 11.15
CA SER A 96 -30.29 3.58 12.28
C SER A 96 -30.45 2.87 13.62
N LYS A 97 -31.27 1.82 13.67
CA LYS A 97 -31.44 1.00 14.86
C LYS A 97 -30.14 0.29 15.24
N LEU A 98 -29.51 -0.37 14.27
CA LEU A 98 -28.24 -1.08 14.49
C LEU A 98 -27.11 -0.13 14.94
N LEU A 99 -27.03 1.05 14.34
CA LEU A 99 -26.02 2.05 14.71
C LEU A 99 -26.26 2.60 16.13
N LYS A 100 -27.52 2.87 16.50
CA LYS A 100 -27.89 3.28 17.87
C LYS A 100 -27.46 2.22 18.88
N ASP A 101 -27.83 0.98 18.65
CA ASP A 101 -27.53 -0.13 19.55
C ASP A 101 -26.01 -0.30 19.73
N GLU A 102 -25.22 -0.15 18.65
CA GLU A 102 -23.76 -0.27 18.73
C GLU A 102 -23.10 0.89 19.50
N ILE A 103 -23.54 2.13 19.29
CA ILE A 103 -23.03 3.30 20.01
C ILE A 103 -23.42 3.23 21.50
N GLU A 104 -24.67 2.92 21.82
CA GLU A 104 -25.12 2.80 23.21
C GLU A 104 -24.41 1.66 23.94
N LYS A 105 -24.14 0.55 23.27
CA LYS A 105 -23.35 -0.55 23.81
C LYS A 105 -21.92 -0.12 24.16
N ARG A 106 -21.29 0.73 23.32
CA ARG A 106 -19.94 1.28 23.57
C ARG A 106 -19.94 2.23 24.75
N GLU A 107 -20.87 3.18 24.78
CA GLU A 107 -21.02 4.11 25.89
C GLU A 107 -21.28 3.38 27.24
N ASN A 108 -22.12 2.33 27.20
CA ASN A 108 -22.40 1.55 28.40
C ASN A 108 -21.21 0.72 28.90
N ARG A 109 -20.32 0.26 28.01
CA ARG A 109 -19.07 -0.41 28.40
C ARG A 109 -18.12 0.54 29.11
N GLU A 110 -17.87 1.72 28.54
CA GLU A 110 -17.01 2.73 29.15
C GLU A 110 -17.56 3.24 30.48
N ASN A 111 -18.89 3.40 30.61
CA ASN A 111 -19.53 3.78 31.85
C ASN A 111 -19.36 2.71 32.96
N LYS A 112 -19.40 1.41 32.61
CA LYS A 112 -19.11 0.31 33.53
C LYS A 112 -17.66 0.34 34.01
N GLU A 113 -16.71 0.53 33.12
CA GLU A 113 -15.29 0.61 33.45
C GLU A 113 -14.96 1.82 34.30
N SER A 114 -15.62 2.95 34.08
CA SER A 114 -15.46 4.18 34.85
C SER A 114 -16.33 4.27 36.12
N LYS A 115 -17.06 3.18 36.47
CA LYS A 115 -18.01 3.11 37.61
C LYS A 115 -19.10 4.20 37.60
N LYS A 116 -19.49 4.68 36.44
CA LYS A 116 -20.59 5.64 36.25
C LYS A 116 -21.92 4.91 36.10
N ASN A 117 -22.98 5.55 36.56
CA ASN A 117 -24.34 5.00 36.39
C ASN A 117 -24.69 4.92 34.91
N LYS A 118 -25.41 3.85 34.54
CA LYS A 118 -25.94 3.64 33.17
C LYS A 118 -26.91 4.80 32.87
N LYS A 119 -26.56 5.65 31.90
CA LYS A 119 -27.39 6.74 31.43
C LYS A 119 -27.81 6.43 30.00
N ASN A 120 -29.10 6.49 29.71
CA ASN A 120 -29.57 6.41 28.32
C ASN A 120 -29.07 7.65 27.58
N LEU A 121 -28.59 7.46 26.34
CA LEU A 121 -28.11 8.52 25.49
C LEU A 121 -29.30 9.33 24.97
N ASP A 122 -29.27 10.64 25.16
CA ASP A 122 -30.24 11.55 24.58
C ASP A 122 -29.81 11.91 23.16
N TRP A 123 -30.37 11.19 22.17
CA TRP A 123 -29.99 11.33 20.76
C TRP A 123 -30.30 12.72 20.19
N GLU A 124 -31.31 13.42 20.70
CA GLU A 124 -31.67 14.74 20.25
C GLU A 124 -30.74 15.83 20.82
N ASN A 125 -30.44 15.73 22.12
CA ASN A 125 -29.70 16.77 22.81
C ASN A 125 -28.20 16.51 22.91
N ASP A 126 -27.76 15.27 23.09
CA ASP A 126 -26.35 14.92 23.32
C ASP A 126 -25.58 14.59 22.04
N VAL A 127 -26.29 14.17 20.97
CA VAL A 127 -25.65 13.66 19.74
C VAL A 127 -25.78 14.65 18.58
N ILE A 128 -24.75 14.72 17.74
CA ILE A 128 -24.73 15.45 16.48
C ILE A 128 -24.06 14.64 15.38
N PHE A 129 -24.70 14.53 14.23
CA PHE A 129 -24.05 13.99 13.05
C PHE A 129 -23.24 15.07 12.33
N ILE A 130 -22.06 14.74 11.85
CA ILE A 130 -21.22 15.63 11.06
C ILE A 130 -21.06 15.01 9.67
N SER A 131 -21.65 15.64 8.66
CA SER A 131 -21.64 15.17 7.28
C SER A 131 -21.68 16.34 6.31
N ASN A 132 -20.92 16.24 5.22
CA ASN A 132 -20.99 17.19 4.12
C ASN A 132 -22.06 16.80 3.10
N HIS A 133 -22.67 15.61 3.18
CA HIS A 133 -23.75 15.16 2.31
C HIS A 133 -25.09 15.79 2.73
N LYS A 134 -25.64 16.64 1.87
CA LYS A 134 -26.89 17.37 2.16
C LYS A 134 -28.10 16.44 2.27
N ASP A 135 -28.13 15.38 1.49
CA ASP A 135 -29.28 14.46 1.41
C ASP A 135 -29.46 13.63 2.69
N ASP A 136 -28.40 13.40 3.46
CA ASP A 136 -28.45 12.58 4.68
C ASP A 136 -29.08 13.33 5.86
N LYS A 137 -29.08 14.67 5.85
CA LYS A 137 -29.59 15.50 6.98
C LYS A 137 -31.03 15.14 7.37
N LYS A 138 -31.92 14.95 6.38
CA LYS A 138 -33.33 14.59 6.62
C LYS A 138 -33.46 13.22 7.29
N TYR A 139 -32.61 12.27 6.95
CA TYR A 139 -32.62 10.92 7.51
C TYR A 139 -32.06 10.89 8.94
N TYR A 140 -30.99 11.60 9.22
CA TYR A 140 -30.47 11.72 10.59
C TYR A 140 -31.50 12.37 11.53
N LEU A 141 -32.17 13.43 11.08
CA LEU A 141 -33.23 14.04 11.87
C LEU A 141 -34.41 13.07 12.06
N LYS A 142 -34.89 12.41 10.99
CA LYS A 142 -36.03 11.50 11.03
C LYS A 142 -35.82 10.30 11.94
N TYR A 143 -34.65 9.65 11.85
CA TYR A 143 -34.42 8.36 12.50
C TYR A 143 -33.68 8.45 13.82
N PHE A 144 -32.91 9.51 14.06
CA PHE A 144 -32.18 9.72 15.30
C PHE A 144 -32.72 10.88 16.16
N GLY A 145 -33.50 11.77 15.58
CA GLY A 145 -33.87 13.05 16.22
C GLY A 145 -32.70 14.03 16.31
N SER A 146 -31.51 13.63 15.83
CA SER A 146 -30.27 14.38 15.98
C SER A 146 -30.10 15.42 14.89
N GLN A 147 -29.51 16.56 15.26
CA GLN A 147 -29.11 17.59 14.30
C GLN A 147 -27.90 17.13 13.49
N THR A 148 -27.77 17.71 12.29
CA THR A 148 -26.61 17.51 11.44
C THR A 148 -25.88 18.82 11.24
N LYS A 149 -24.56 18.80 11.40
CA LYS A 149 -23.68 19.92 11.09
C LYS A 149 -22.82 19.60 9.85
N SER A 150 -22.82 20.49 8.90
CA SER A 150 -21.90 20.46 7.77
C SER A 150 -20.69 21.34 8.08
N ILE A 151 -19.52 20.89 7.65
CA ILE A 151 -18.25 21.60 7.87
C ILE A 151 -17.77 22.27 6.60
N ASP A 152 -17.86 21.58 5.46
CA ASP A 152 -17.49 22.07 4.14
C ASP A 152 -18.49 21.56 3.08
N GLU A 153 -19.67 22.18 3.05
CA GLU A 153 -20.80 21.72 2.20
C GLU A 153 -20.51 21.75 0.71
N ASN A 154 -19.56 22.55 0.27
CA ASN A 154 -19.24 22.73 -1.14
C ASN A 154 -17.87 22.15 -1.52
N TYR A 155 -17.21 21.41 -0.61
CA TYR A 155 -15.87 20.83 -0.83
C TYR A 155 -14.83 21.86 -1.29
N ASN A 156 -14.92 23.10 -0.78
CA ASN A 156 -14.08 24.22 -1.21
C ASN A 156 -12.62 24.08 -0.76
N GLU A 157 -12.38 23.45 0.39
CA GLU A 157 -11.02 23.29 0.92
C GLU A 157 -10.27 22.17 0.21
N TYR A 158 -10.97 21.04 -0.05
CA TYR A 158 -10.38 19.87 -0.71
C TYR A 158 -11.34 19.32 -1.75
N ASN A 159 -11.15 19.77 -3.00
CA ASN A 159 -11.93 19.30 -4.14
C ASN A 159 -11.41 17.93 -4.60
N VAL A 160 -11.71 16.89 -3.83
CA VAL A 160 -11.34 15.50 -4.10
C VAL A 160 -12.39 14.56 -3.54
N ASN A 161 -12.68 13.50 -4.27
CA ASN A 161 -13.55 12.43 -3.82
C ASN A 161 -12.88 11.06 -4.00
N SER A 162 -13.38 10.07 -3.26
CA SER A 162 -12.83 8.72 -3.27
C SER A 162 -12.92 8.03 -4.64
N HIS A 163 -13.93 8.36 -5.45
CA HIS A 163 -14.12 7.78 -6.78
C HIS A 163 -12.99 8.20 -7.72
N GLU A 164 -12.70 9.51 -7.81
CA GLU A 164 -11.58 10.02 -8.63
C GLU A 164 -10.23 9.45 -8.22
N ILE A 165 -10.02 9.27 -6.91
CA ILE A 165 -8.79 8.64 -6.39
C ILE A 165 -8.71 7.18 -6.86
N ARG A 166 -9.81 6.42 -6.82
CA ARG A 166 -9.83 5.03 -7.30
C ARG A 166 -9.59 4.91 -8.79
N GLU A 167 -10.10 5.85 -9.58
CA GLU A 167 -9.88 5.89 -11.03
C GLU A 167 -8.45 6.24 -11.41
N ASN A 168 -7.81 7.15 -10.66
CA ASN A 168 -6.44 7.58 -10.94
C ASN A 168 -5.64 7.86 -9.65
N PRO A 169 -5.19 6.81 -8.94
CA PRO A 169 -4.44 6.96 -7.70
C PRO A 169 -3.17 7.80 -7.86
N SER A 170 -2.46 7.66 -8.96
CA SER A 170 -1.22 8.39 -9.23
C SER A 170 -1.43 9.90 -9.37
N LYS A 171 -2.53 10.34 -10.00
CA LYS A 171 -2.90 11.75 -10.13
C LYS A 171 -3.24 12.37 -8.78
N TYR A 172 -3.99 11.65 -7.96
CA TYR A 172 -4.49 12.12 -6.68
C TYR A 172 -3.63 11.68 -5.48
N TRP A 173 -2.39 11.22 -5.73
CA TRP A 173 -1.49 10.67 -4.72
C TRP A 173 -1.30 11.58 -3.49
N ASN A 174 -1.17 12.89 -3.72
CA ASN A 174 -0.96 13.87 -2.66
C ASN A 174 -2.20 14.12 -1.77
N TYR A 175 -3.37 13.65 -2.18
CA TYR A 175 -4.59 13.70 -1.37
C TYR A 175 -4.74 12.50 -0.43
N LEU A 176 -3.86 11.51 -0.52
CA LEU A 176 -3.86 10.34 0.36
C LEU A 176 -3.04 10.65 1.63
N PRO A 177 -3.55 10.35 2.83
CA PRO A 177 -2.76 10.34 4.05
C PRO A 177 -1.59 9.36 3.95
N ARG A 178 -0.57 9.60 4.78
CA ARG A 178 0.65 8.77 4.80
C ARG A 178 0.34 7.28 4.97
N GLU A 179 -0.53 6.94 5.88
CA GLU A 179 -0.89 5.56 6.23
C GLU A 179 -1.56 4.82 5.06
N VAL A 180 -2.36 5.55 4.25
CA VAL A 180 -2.97 5.03 3.02
C VAL A 180 -1.92 4.85 1.94
N ARG A 181 -1.01 5.84 1.78
CA ARG A 181 0.09 5.74 0.82
C ARG A 181 1.01 4.57 1.12
N GLU A 182 1.39 4.35 2.39
CA GLU A 182 2.22 3.22 2.80
C GLU A 182 1.59 1.86 2.42
N HIS A 183 0.26 1.75 2.45
CA HIS A 183 -0.45 0.55 2.03
C HIS A 183 -0.52 0.40 0.51
N LEU A 184 -0.81 1.49 -0.21
CA LEU A 184 -1.09 1.47 -1.65
C LEU A 184 0.16 1.61 -2.52
N ILE A 185 1.32 1.92 -1.94
CA ILE A 185 2.54 2.17 -2.70
C ILE A 185 2.91 0.96 -3.57
N PRO A 186 3.01 1.09 -4.89
CA PRO A 186 3.56 0.06 -5.74
C PRO A 186 5.05 -0.13 -5.47
N ILE A 187 5.48 -1.38 -5.38
CA ILE A 187 6.88 -1.75 -5.20
C ILE A 187 7.35 -2.41 -6.49
N ILE A 188 8.27 -1.73 -7.18
CA ILE A 188 8.78 -2.14 -8.49
C ILE A 188 10.23 -2.59 -8.33
N THR A 189 10.54 -3.80 -8.79
CA THR A 189 11.90 -4.31 -8.75
C THR A 189 12.52 -4.41 -10.13
N ILE A 190 13.83 -4.16 -10.20
CA ILE A 190 14.64 -4.40 -11.41
C ILE A 190 15.65 -5.49 -11.08
N CYS A 191 15.53 -6.59 -11.81
CA CYS A 191 16.31 -7.81 -11.62
C CYS A 191 17.15 -8.13 -12.86
N GLY A 192 18.04 -9.10 -12.73
CA GLY A 192 18.93 -9.58 -13.80
C GLY A 192 20.25 -10.08 -13.24
N GLY A 193 21.05 -10.71 -14.06
CA GLY A 193 22.35 -11.21 -13.68
C GLY A 193 23.34 -10.11 -13.28
N GLU A 194 24.50 -10.49 -12.81
CA GLU A 194 25.57 -9.56 -12.51
C GLU A 194 25.98 -8.73 -13.74
N SER A 195 26.40 -7.49 -13.50
CA SER A 195 26.77 -6.53 -14.54
C SER A 195 25.69 -6.22 -15.60
N SER A 196 24.40 -6.53 -15.34
CA SER A 196 23.30 -6.12 -16.23
C SER A 196 22.96 -4.64 -16.14
N GLY A 197 23.55 -3.90 -15.18
CA GLY A 197 23.34 -2.45 -15.00
C GLY A 197 22.16 -2.09 -14.09
N LYS A 198 21.62 -3.02 -13.30
CA LYS A 198 20.47 -2.82 -12.39
C LYS A 198 20.60 -1.61 -11.47
N SER A 199 21.64 -1.60 -10.64
CA SER A 199 21.83 -0.57 -9.59
C SER A 199 21.92 0.84 -10.18
N VAL A 200 22.69 1.01 -11.27
CA VAL A 200 22.78 2.28 -11.99
C VAL A 200 21.43 2.68 -12.61
N MET A 201 20.68 1.70 -13.11
CA MET A 201 19.35 1.94 -13.68
C MET A 201 18.38 2.43 -12.61
N ILE A 202 18.40 1.80 -11.44
CA ILE A 202 17.56 2.17 -10.29
C ILE A 202 17.88 3.60 -9.83
N ASP A 203 19.14 3.96 -9.68
CA ASP A 203 19.53 5.33 -9.30
C ASP A 203 19.03 6.36 -10.32
N LYS A 204 19.23 6.13 -11.61
CA LYS A 204 18.73 7.02 -12.66
C LYS A 204 17.21 7.18 -12.64
N LEU A 205 16.50 6.07 -12.46
CA LEU A 205 15.04 6.08 -12.43
C LEU A 205 14.53 6.72 -11.14
N ALA A 206 15.11 6.44 -9.98
CA ALA A 206 14.75 7.06 -8.72
C ALA A 206 14.90 8.59 -8.79
N ASN A 207 16.00 9.07 -9.37
CA ASN A 207 16.27 10.51 -9.56
C ASN A 207 15.24 11.16 -10.49
N VAL A 208 14.96 10.56 -11.66
CA VAL A 208 14.05 11.19 -12.64
C VAL A 208 12.58 11.14 -12.20
N PHE A 209 12.20 10.15 -11.42
CA PHE A 209 10.85 10.03 -10.86
C PHE A 209 10.70 10.73 -9.50
N ASN A 210 11.79 11.23 -8.93
CA ASN A 210 11.84 11.82 -7.60
C ASN A 210 11.20 10.90 -6.55
N THR A 211 11.67 9.66 -6.52
CA THR A 211 11.17 8.63 -5.59
C THR A 211 12.32 7.95 -4.86
N SER A 212 11.99 7.15 -3.84
CA SER A 212 12.98 6.39 -3.08
C SER A 212 13.34 5.08 -3.77
N SER A 213 14.54 4.60 -3.47
CA SER A 213 15.00 3.28 -3.85
C SER A 213 15.61 2.52 -2.68
N ALA A 214 15.70 1.20 -2.80
CA ALA A 214 16.48 0.34 -1.93
C ALA A 214 17.50 -0.43 -2.77
N TRP A 215 18.74 -0.46 -2.27
CA TRP A 215 19.83 -1.22 -2.89
C TRP A 215 19.76 -2.68 -2.49
N GLU A 216 20.46 -3.52 -3.24
CA GLU A 216 20.65 -4.94 -2.96
C GLU A 216 21.35 -5.13 -1.61
N TYR A 217 20.62 -5.64 -0.61
CA TYR A 217 21.16 -5.80 0.75
C TYR A 217 22.25 -6.88 0.81
N GLY A 218 22.24 -7.87 -0.07
CA GLY A 218 23.31 -8.89 -0.13
C GLY A 218 24.69 -8.28 -0.30
N ARG A 219 24.81 -7.28 -1.17
CA ARG A 219 26.06 -6.54 -1.38
C ARG A 219 26.46 -5.71 -0.15
N GLU A 220 25.50 -5.01 0.46
CA GLU A 220 25.70 -4.26 1.70
C GLU A 220 26.17 -5.20 2.82
N TYR A 221 25.54 -6.38 2.95
CA TYR A 221 25.90 -7.40 3.92
C TYR A 221 27.34 -7.90 3.74
N VAL A 222 27.74 -8.25 2.52
CA VAL A 222 29.11 -8.69 2.21
C VAL A 222 30.13 -7.61 2.57
N PHE A 223 29.85 -6.36 2.19
CA PHE A 223 30.74 -5.25 2.50
C PHE A 223 30.87 -5.00 4.01
N GLU A 224 29.76 -4.91 4.74
CA GLU A 224 29.76 -4.55 6.16
C GLU A 224 30.15 -5.68 7.09
N LYS A 225 29.79 -6.93 6.78
CA LYS A 225 29.94 -8.08 7.67
C LYS A 225 31.11 -8.99 7.29
N LEU A 226 31.47 -9.03 6.00
CA LEU A 226 32.45 -9.94 5.48
C LEU A 226 33.70 -9.23 4.90
N GLY A 227 33.80 -7.90 5.11
CA GLY A 227 34.94 -7.11 4.64
C GLY A 227 35.06 -7.00 3.11
N GLY A 228 33.96 -7.22 2.38
CA GLY A 228 33.91 -7.18 0.91
C GLY A 228 34.28 -8.52 0.25
N ASP A 229 34.38 -9.61 1.00
CA ASP A 229 34.74 -10.95 0.50
C ASP A 229 33.48 -11.82 0.35
N GLU A 230 33.02 -12.02 -0.89
CA GLU A 230 31.84 -12.87 -1.19
C GLU A 230 32.13 -14.36 -0.94
N ASP A 231 33.37 -14.80 -1.03
CA ASP A 231 33.73 -16.20 -0.77
C ASP A 231 33.59 -16.57 0.73
N ALA A 232 33.46 -15.57 1.60
CA ALA A 232 33.20 -15.77 3.03
C ALA A 232 31.70 -15.96 3.35
N LEU A 233 30.79 -15.82 2.39
CA LEU A 233 29.36 -16.09 2.58
C LEU A 233 29.11 -17.54 3.00
N GLN A 234 28.20 -17.71 3.92
CA GLN A 234 27.76 -19.01 4.41
C GLN A 234 26.24 -19.16 4.21
N TYR A 235 25.79 -20.38 4.15
CA TYR A 235 24.37 -20.72 4.01
C TYR A 235 23.43 -19.97 4.97
N SER A 236 23.83 -19.80 6.24
CA SER A 236 23.04 -19.07 7.25
C SER A 236 22.97 -17.56 7.02
N ASP A 237 23.79 -17.00 6.13
CA ASP A 237 23.80 -15.56 5.86
C ASP A 237 22.65 -15.16 4.93
N TYR A 238 22.17 -16.08 4.09
CA TYR A 238 21.02 -15.82 3.19
C TYR A 238 19.75 -15.47 3.95
N GLU A 239 19.54 -16.02 5.15
CA GLU A 239 18.43 -15.64 6.03
C GLU A 239 18.56 -14.18 6.48
N LYS A 240 19.76 -13.77 6.90
CA LYS A 240 20.03 -12.38 7.32
C LYS A 240 19.87 -11.40 6.14
N ILE A 241 20.30 -11.84 4.95
CA ILE A 241 20.19 -11.05 3.72
C ILE A 241 18.71 -10.77 3.38
N VAL A 242 17.82 -11.78 3.40
CA VAL A 242 16.41 -11.54 3.08
C VAL A 242 15.70 -10.68 4.11
N PHE A 243 16.01 -10.81 5.41
CA PHE A 243 15.46 -9.95 6.45
C PHE A 243 15.96 -8.50 6.32
N GLY A 244 17.24 -8.30 6.05
CA GLY A 244 17.82 -6.99 5.82
C GLY A 244 17.24 -6.34 4.55
N HIS A 245 17.13 -7.10 3.46
CA HIS A 245 16.51 -6.63 2.23
C HIS A 245 15.05 -6.21 2.43
N GLN A 246 14.25 -7.00 3.15
CA GLN A 246 12.89 -6.63 3.51
C GLN A 246 12.83 -5.33 4.32
N SER A 247 13.76 -5.11 5.23
CA SER A 247 13.85 -3.85 5.99
C SER A 247 14.11 -2.66 5.08
N ASN A 248 15.00 -2.80 4.10
CA ASN A 248 15.30 -1.78 3.10
C ASN A 248 14.11 -1.52 2.18
N VAL A 249 13.39 -2.57 1.74
CA VAL A 249 12.14 -2.46 0.95
C VAL A 249 11.09 -1.65 1.72
N LEU A 250 10.85 -1.97 2.99
CA LEU A 250 9.88 -1.25 3.82
C LEU A 250 10.29 0.22 4.04
N TYR A 251 11.58 0.47 4.24
CA TYR A 251 12.09 1.84 4.37
C TYR A 251 11.89 2.64 3.08
N ALA A 252 12.22 2.05 1.92
CA ALA A 252 11.99 2.67 0.62
C ALA A 252 10.50 2.95 0.39
N ALA A 253 9.62 1.98 0.66
CA ALA A 253 8.18 2.15 0.52
C ALA A 253 7.62 3.31 1.34
N ARG A 254 8.08 3.48 2.59
CA ARG A 254 7.65 4.57 3.48
C ARG A 254 8.06 5.96 2.99
N ASN A 255 9.18 6.05 2.28
CA ASN A 255 9.75 7.32 1.80
C ASN A 255 9.46 7.58 0.32
N ALA A 256 8.74 6.68 -0.34
CA ALA A 256 8.48 6.75 -1.76
C ALA A 256 7.46 7.81 -2.16
N ASN A 257 7.67 8.34 -3.36
CA ASN A 257 6.72 9.19 -4.05
C ASN A 257 6.05 8.41 -5.19
N LYS A 258 4.81 7.96 -4.98
CA LYS A 258 3.97 7.18 -5.91
C LYS A 258 4.36 5.72 -6.11
N PHE A 259 5.62 5.35 -6.03
CA PHE A 259 6.13 3.98 -6.08
C PHE A 259 7.55 3.92 -5.51
N ALA A 260 7.99 2.73 -5.07
CA ALA A 260 9.37 2.47 -4.63
C ALA A 260 10.11 1.64 -5.67
N LEU A 261 11.41 1.90 -5.87
CA LEU A 261 12.29 1.11 -6.73
C LEU A 261 13.21 0.23 -5.89
N ILE A 262 13.28 -1.05 -6.22
CA ILE A 262 14.07 -2.02 -5.47
C ILE A 262 15.08 -2.69 -6.38
N ASP A 263 16.34 -2.67 -5.95
CA ASP A 263 17.42 -3.42 -6.60
C ASP A 263 17.36 -4.86 -6.15
N THR A 264 17.01 -5.75 -7.08
CA THR A 264 16.93 -7.18 -6.83
C THR A 264 15.66 -7.60 -6.07
N ASP A 265 15.33 -8.86 -6.14
CA ASP A 265 14.20 -9.49 -5.47
C ASP A 265 14.63 -10.75 -4.69
N TYR A 266 13.69 -11.38 -3.98
CA TYR A 266 13.97 -12.60 -3.21
C TYR A 266 14.24 -13.83 -4.08
N ILE A 267 13.75 -13.86 -5.33
CA ILE A 267 14.10 -14.90 -6.33
C ILE A 267 15.59 -14.84 -6.63
N THR A 268 16.15 -13.66 -6.76
CA THR A 268 17.59 -13.49 -7.01
C THR A 268 18.42 -13.96 -5.81
N THR A 269 17.99 -13.66 -4.58
CA THR A 269 18.66 -14.19 -3.38
C THR A 269 18.58 -15.72 -3.31
N LEU A 270 17.42 -16.30 -3.67
CA LEU A 270 17.28 -17.76 -3.75
C LEU A 270 18.18 -18.36 -4.83
N ALA A 271 18.27 -17.71 -5.99
CA ALA A 271 19.15 -18.15 -7.08
C ALA A 271 20.62 -18.12 -6.69
N PHE A 272 21.07 -17.08 -5.96
CA PHE A 272 22.43 -17.05 -5.40
C PHE A 272 22.66 -18.19 -4.39
N CYS A 273 21.73 -18.42 -3.45
CA CYS A 273 21.84 -19.52 -2.51
C CYS A 273 21.97 -20.89 -3.21
N LEU A 274 21.13 -21.13 -4.21
CA LEU A 274 21.21 -22.37 -5.00
C LEU A 274 22.49 -22.48 -5.84
N THR A 275 23.06 -21.35 -6.27
CA THR A 275 24.28 -21.34 -7.10
C THR A 275 25.53 -21.57 -6.28
N TYR A 276 25.63 -20.94 -5.10
CA TYR A 276 26.84 -21.00 -4.28
C TYR A 276 26.83 -22.13 -3.25
N GLU A 277 25.65 -22.41 -2.67
CA GLU A 277 25.51 -23.44 -1.62
C GLU A 277 24.99 -24.78 -2.13
N GLU A 278 24.61 -24.85 -3.41
CA GLU A 278 24.03 -26.04 -4.09
C GLU A 278 22.82 -26.64 -3.32
N ARG A 279 22.20 -25.86 -2.46
CA ARG A 279 21.03 -26.26 -1.66
C ARG A 279 20.06 -25.11 -1.46
N ASP A 280 18.81 -25.48 -1.23
CA ASP A 280 17.71 -24.58 -0.99
C ASP A 280 17.70 -24.07 0.47
N ASN A 281 17.23 -22.83 0.66
CA ASN A 281 17.04 -22.26 1.99
C ASN A 281 15.53 -22.01 2.24
N PRO A 282 14.92 -22.70 3.23
CA PRO A 282 13.50 -22.61 3.50
C PRO A 282 13.02 -21.21 3.87
N ILE A 283 13.84 -20.42 4.58
CA ILE A 283 13.49 -19.05 4.98
C ILE A 283 13.48 -18.14 3.74
N VAL A 284 14.48 -18.23 2.87
CA VAL A 284 14.51 -17.49 1.61
C VAL A 284 13.30 -17.85 0.73
N ARG A 285 12.96 -19.14 0.67
CA ARG A 285 11.77 -19.63 -0.05
C ARG A 285 10.47 -19.04 0.49
N GLU A 286 10.33 -18.95 1.81
CA GLU A 286 9.18 -18.33 2.46
C GLU A 286 9.04 -16.85 2.07
N PHE A 287 10.15 -16.12 1.97
CA PHE A 287 10.14 -14.74 1.47
C PHE A 287 9.68 -14.67 0.01
N VAL A 288 10.18 -15.55 -0.85
CA VAL A 288 9.74 -15.64 -2.25
C VAL A 288 8.23 -15.88 -2.37
N GLN A 289 7.66 -16.70 -1.49
CA GLN A 289 6.24 -17.05 -1.53
C GLN A 289 5.33 -15.93 -1.02
N ASN A 290 5.72 -15.24 0.06
CA ASN A 290 4.86 -14.32 0.79
C ASN A 290 5.09 -12.85 0.49
N TYR A 291 6.26 -12.48 -0.06
CA TYR A 291 6.58 -11.08 -0.38
C TYR A 291 6.74 -10.92 -1.89
N ARG A 292 5.72 -10.35 -2.52
CA ARG A 292 5.66 -10.12 -3.95
C ARG A 292 5.91 -8.66 -4.27
N PHE A 293 6.60 -8.42 -5.37
CA PHE A 293 6.72 -7.10 -5.97
C PHE A 293 5.57 -6.88 -6.96
N ASP A 294 5.09 -5.64 -7.05
CA ASP A 294 3.93 -5.33 -7.88
C ASP A 294 4.29 -5.30 -9.37
N LEU A 295 5.56 -4.99 -9.69
CA LEU A 295 6.11 -5.11 -11.04
C LEU A 295 7.56 -5.59 -10.94
N THR A 296 7.91 -6.62 -11.72
CA THR A 296 9.29 -7.11 -11.89
C THR A 296 9.77 -6.83 -13.31
N ILE A 297 10.88 -6.11 -13.46
CA ILE A 297 11.55 -5.84 -14.73
C ILE A 297 12.85 -6.64 -14.76
N LEU A 298 12.99 -7.56 -15.70
CA LEU A 298 14.18 -8.40 -15.86
C LEU A 298 15.08 -7.85 -16.98
N LEU A 299 16.29 -7.41 -16.63
CA LEU A 299 17.30 -7.01 -17.61
C LEU A 299 18.05 -8.23 -18.12
N GLU A 300 18.13 -8.38 -19.46
CA GLU A 300 18.91 -9.46 -20.06
C GLU A 300 20.42 -9.25 -19.91
N ASN A 301 21.18 -10.36 -19.89
CA ASN A 301 22.64 -10.39 -19.74
C ASN A 301 23.42 -10.16 -21.03
N ASN A 302 22.90 -9.37 -21.94
CA ASN A 302 23.48 -9.13 -23.27
C ASN A 302 24.34 -7.84 -23.35
N VAL A 303 24.73 -7.29 -22.21
CA VAL A 303 25.68 -6.16 -22.09
C VAL A 303 27.03 -6.64 -21.61
N LYS A 304 28.10 -5.91 -21.98
CA LYS A 304 29.47 -6.23 -21.60
C LYS A 304 29.61 -6.26 -20.07
N TRP A 305 30.24 -7.32 -19.58
CA TRP A 305 30.57 -7.42 -18.16
C TRP A 305 31.59 -6.33 -17.73
N VAL A 306 31.38 -5.75 -16.56
CA VAL A 306 32.27 -4.76 -15.96
C VAL A 306 32.64 -5.25 -14.57
N ASN A 307 33.94 -5.39 -14.29
CA ASN A 307 34.44 -5.73 -12.97
C ASN A 307 34.34 -4.51 -12.03
N ASP A 308 33.62 -4.64 -10.93
CA ASP A 308 33.51 -3.63 -9.87
C ASP A 308 34.19 -4.06 -8.56
N GLY A 309 34.99 -5.14 -8.60
CA GLY A 309 35.76 -5.63 -7.47
C GLY A 309 35.02 -6.52 -6.47
N LEU A 310 33.68 -6.67 -6.61
CA LEU A 310 32.84 -7.44 -5.71
C LEU A 310 32.10 -8.60 -6.41
N ARG A 311 32.44 -8.90 -7.67
CA ARG A 311 31.65 -9.83 -8.49
C ARG A 311 32.45 -11.08 -8.82
N SER A 312 31.91 -12.23 -8.42
CA SER A 312 32.53 -13.55 -8.64
C SER A 312 32.02 -14.26 -9.90
N ILE A 313 30.84 -13.88 -10.45
CA ILE A 313 30.29 -14.46 -11.69
C ILE A 313 30.71 -13.62 -12.90
N GLY A 314 32.02 -13.60 -13.20
CA GLY A 314 32.60 -12.83 -14.32
C GLY A 314 32.64 -13.55 -15.66
N ASP A 315 32.32 -14.85 -15.68
CA ASP A 315 32.34 -15.73 -16.85
C ASP A 315 30.96 -15.72 -17.53
N ASP A 316 30.94 -15.53 -18.84
CA ASP A 316 29.71 -15.44 -19.61
C ASP A 316 28.84 -16.72 -19.51
N ASP A 317 29.45 -17.90 -19.41
CA ASP A 317 28.74 -19.17 -19.24
C ASP A 317 28.03 -19.24 -17.87
N ARG A 318 28.65 -18.74 -16.80
CA ARG A 318 28.04 -18.68 -15.47
C ARG A 318 26.91 -17.67 -15.44
N ARG A 319 27.09 -16.51 -16.04
CA ARG A 319 26.04 -15.47 -16.19
C ARG A 319 24.81 -16.01 -16.94
N GLU A 320 25.02 -16.75 -18.02
CA GLU A 320 23.93 -17.36 -18.77
C GLU A 320 23.19 -18.44 -17.96
N LYS A 321 23.95 -19.29 -17.23
CA LYS A 321 23.36 -20.30 -16.33
C LYS A 321 22.52 -19.64 -15.23
N PHE A 322 23.03 -18.59 -14.62
CA PHE A 322 22.31 -17.84 -13.58
C PHE A 322 21.04 -17.20 -14.13
N GLN A 323 21.08 -16.58 -15.31
CA GLN A 323 19.90 -16.02 -15.96
C GLN A 323 18.85 -17.09 -16.28
N LYS A 324 19.27 -18.27 -16.75
CA LYS A 324 18.37 -19.41 -16.96
C LYS A 324 17.73 -19.89 -15.65
N LEU A 325 18.50 -19.92 -14.57
CA LEU A 325 18.01 -20.27 -13.24
C LEU A 325 16.97 -19.26 -12.75
N LEU A 326 17.24 -17.96 -12.88
CA LEU A 326 16.26 -16.90 -12.54
C LEU A 326 14.93 -17.10 -13.28
N LYS A 327 14.97 -17.26 -14.60
CA LYS A 327 13.76 -17.48 -15.41
C LYS A 327 13.02 -18.76 -15.01
N LYS A 328 13.75 -19.83 -14.67
CA LYS A 328 13.16 -21.08 -14.17
C LYS A 328 12.44 -20.85 -12.85
N LEU A 329 13.06 -20.15 -11.91
CA LEU A 329 12.49 -19.84 -10.59
C LEU A 329 11.26 -18.91 -10.72
N TYR A 330 11.30 -17.87 -11.55
CA TYR A 330 10.12 -17.03 -11.81
C TYR A 330 8.93 -17.85 -12.28
N LYS A 331 9.17 -18.81 -13.22
CA LYS A 331 8.13 -19.72 -13.68
C LYS A 331 7.63 -20.64 -12.57
N GLU A 332 8.53 -21.22 -11.77
CA GLU A 332 8.20 -22.14 -10.66
C GLU A 332 7.31 -21.44 -9.62
N TYR A 333 7.63 -20.19 -9.28
CA TYR A 333 6.88 -19.42 -8.30
C TYR A 333 5.73 -18.59 -8.88
N ASN A 334 5.42 -18.76 -10.17
CA ASN A 334 4.36 -18.02 -10.87
C ASN A 334 4.49 -16.50 -10.68
N ILE A 335 5.69 -15.97 -10.93
CA ILE A 335 5.97 -14.53 -10.89
C ILE A 335 6.07 -14.02 -12.33
N SER A 336 5.19 -13.10 -12.69
CA SER A 336 5.24 -12.40 -13.97
C SER A 336 6.34 -11.34 -13.97
N TYR A 337 7.03 -11.18 -15.10
CA TYR A 337 8.04 -10.15 -15.30
C TYR A 337 8.04 -9.62 -16.72
N VAL A 338 8.51 -8.39 -16.88
CA VAL A 338 8.73 -7.75 -18.20
C VAL A 338 10.21 -7.84 -18.51
N THR A 339 10.57 -8.33 -19.70
CA THR A 339 11.96 -8.49 -20.12
C THR A 339 12.44 -7.30 -20.94
N VAL A 340 13.56 -6.69 -20.59
CA VAL A 340 14.25 -5.66 -21.36
C VAL A 340 15.51 -6.25 -21.98
N LYS A 341 15.53 -6.38 -23.33
CA LYS A 341 16.56 -7.11 -24.09
C LYS A 341 17.56 -6.20 -24.81
N SER A 342 17.31 -4.91 -24.94
CA SER A 342 18.24 -4.00 -25.61
C SER A 342 19.65 -4.12 -25.03
N ASN A 343 20.68 -4.11 -25.88
CA ASN A 343 22.09 -4.05 -25.48
C ASN A 343 22.61 -2.61 -25.33
N ASN A 344 21.78 -1.63 -25.67
CA ASN A 344 22.07 -0.22 -25.52
C ASN A 344 21.56 0.30 -24.16
N TYR A 345 22.42 0.92 -23.36
CA TYR A 345 22.07 1.41 -22.04
C TYR A 345 21.01 2.52 -22.03
N GLU A 346 20.99 3.39 -23.05
CA GLU A 346 19.98 4.44 -23.15
C GLU A 346 18.61 3.84 -23.48
N ASN A 347 18.56 2.92 -24.43
CA ASN A 347 17.32 2.21 -24.76
C ASN A 347 16.79 1.43 -23.56
N ARG A 348 17.65 0.77 -22.76
CA ARG A 348 17.25 0.13 -21.49
C ARG A 348 16.62 1.12 -20.54
N TYR A 349 17.25 2.28 -20.36
CA TYR A 349 16.73 3.31 -19.48
C TYR A 349 15.37 3.84 -19.97
N LEU A 350 15.22 4.12 -21.25
CA LEU A 350 13.96 4.57 -21.83
C LEU A 350 12.88 3.51 -21.72
N ALA A 351 13.21 2.24 -22.01
CA ALA A 351 12.29 1.11 -21.85
C ALA A 351 11.78 1.01 -20.40
N CYS A 352 12.68 0.91 -19.42
CA CYS A 352 12.30 0.84 -18.01
C CYS A 352 11.45 2.05 -17.57
N LYS A 353 11.83 3.25 -17.99
CA LYS A 353 11.10 4.48 -17.69
C LYS A 353 9.67 4.47 -18.24
N HIS A 354 9.47 3.97 -19.47
CA HIS A 354 8.16 3.91 -20.11
C HIS A 354 7.32 2.76 -19.58
N ILE A 355 7.91 1.60 -19.29
CA ILE A 355 7.24 0.49 -18.60
C ILE A 355 6.66 0.95 -17.26
N ILE A 356 7.47 1.64 -16.43
CA ILE A 356 7.01 2.14 -15.14
C ILE A 356 5.87 3.14 -15.30
N LYS A 357 5.96 4.08 -16.26
CA LYS A 357 4.87 5.03 -16.52
C LYS A 357 3.59 4.35 -16.96
N ALA A 358 3.68 3.40 -17.88
CA ALA A 358 2.55 2.64 -18.39
C ALA A 358 1.89 1.82 -17.25
N TYR A 359 2.69 1.14 -16.45
CA TYR A 359 2.22 0.41 -15.29
C TYR A 359 1.43 1.31 -14.31
N LEU A 360 1.98 2.48 -13.96
CA LEU A 360 1.32 3.43 -13.07
C LEU A 360 0.04 4.04 -13.67
N ASN A 361 -0.12 4.02 -14.98
CA ASN A 361 -1.33 4.42 -15.70
C ASN A 361 -2.33 3.26 -15.86
N GLY A 362 -1.99 2.04 -15.44
CA GLY A 362 -2.84 0.86 -15.58
C GLY A 362 -2.86 0.27 -16.99
N GLU A 363 -1.80 0.46 -17.77
CA GLU A 363 -1.63 -0.15 -19.08
C GLU A 363 -1.15 -1.60 -18.93
N GLU A 364 -1.65 -2.52 -19.76
CA GLU A 364 -1.36 -3.96 -19.68
C GLU A 364 -0.28 -4.42 -20.66
N ASN A 365 0.01 -3.64 -21.72
CA ASN A 365 0.92 -3.99 -22.81
C ASN A 365 2.41 -3.71 -22.50
N LEU A 366 2.86 -3.96 -21.29
CA LEU A 366 4.20 -3.59 -20.81
C LEU A 366 5.33 -4.27 -21.59
N GLN A 367 5.15 -5.52 -22.04
CA GLN A 367 6.16 -6.22 -22.83
C GLN A 367 6.30 -5.63 -24.24
N GLU A 368 5.21 -5.20 -24.88
CA GLU A 368 5.26 -4.52 -26.19
C GLU A 368 6.04 -3.22 -26.10
N ILE A 369 5.88 -2.48 -24.97
CA ILE A 369 6.66 -1.27 -24.71
C ILE A 369 8.14 -1.63 -24.57
N ALA A 370 8.51 -2.69 -23.86
CA ALA A 370 9.89 -3.14 -23.75
C ALA A 370 10.50 -3.48 -25.11
N ASP A 371 9.76 -4.25 -25.91
CA ASP A 371 10.21 -4.74 -27.23
C ASP A 371 10.38 -3.59 -28.25
N SER A 372 9.67 -2.47 -28.09
CA SER A 372 9.83 -1.29 -28.96
C SER A 372 11.20 -0.59 -28.82
N TYR A 373 12.00 -0.98 -27.84
CA TYR A 373 13.35 -0.45 -27.58
C TYR A 373 14.49 -1.43 -27.92
N GLU A 374 14.18 -2.57 -28.57
CA GLU A 374 15.17 -3.58 -28.99
C GLU A 374 16.08 -3.17 -30.15
#